data_b480c899de6c473838db10d00f05e396
#
_entry.id   b480c899de6c473838db10d00f05e396
#
_cell.length_a   1.000
_cell.length_b   1.000
_cell.length_c   1.000
_cell.angle_alpha   90.00
_cell.angle_beta   90.00
_cell.angle_gamma   90.00
#
_symmetry.space_group_name_H-M   'P 1'
#
loop_
_entity.id
_entity.type
_entity.pdbx_description
1 polymer ?
#
loop_
_entity_poly.entity_id
_entity_poly.type
_entity_poly.pdbx_seq_one_letter_code
_entity_poly.pdbx_strand_id
1 'polypeptide(L)'
;TDSNDVFYVRVDRTRKVPVTVLIRALGFGTNAEILELFGEESKLLASFGKDTSDNYQDGLLELYKKIRPGEPLSVDSAESLLNSMFFDPRRYDLAKVGRYKFNKKLSFKYRLNGQILAEDVVDTTTGEILAEAGTKLDKESAMRIQNAAVPFVWVDGPDRKQKVLSNMMVELSAHVPFDPEEVGITELVYYPALASILEEAGTDPKELKEAVRRNIHDLIPKHITKEDILASINYNMHLEEQVGNADDIDHLGNRRIRAVGELLQNQYRIGLSRMERVVRERMTTQDMDGITPQSLINIKPVTAAVKEFFGSSQLSQFMDQNNPLAELTHKRRLSALGPGGLSRDRAGFEVRDVHYTHYGRMCPIETPEGPNIGLI
;
A
#
# COMPACT_ATOMS: atom_id res chain seq x y z
N THR A 1 -19.24 -3.11 1.72
CA THR A 1 -20.42 -3.69 2.42
C THR A 1 -21.51 -4.05 1.42
N ASP A 2 -22.35 -5.02 1.76
CA ASP A 2 -23.59 -5.33 1.05
C ASP A 2 -24.80 -4.85 1.87
N SER A 3 -26.02 -5.12 1.38
CA SER A 3 -27.27 -4.78 2.06
C SER A 3 -27.49 -5.47 3.42
N ASN A 4 -26.67 -6.46 3.74
CA ASN A 4 -26.71 -7.21 5.01
C ASN A 4 -25.53 -6.87 5.93
N ASP A 5 -24.87 -5.75 5.70
CA ASP A 5 -23.66 -5.29 6.42
C ASP A 5 -22.46 -6.23 6.38
N VAL A 6 -22.47 -7.22 5.48
CA VAL A 6 -21.32 -8.09 5.28
C VAL A 6 -20.21 -7.32 4.58
N PHE A 7 -19.04 -7.32 5.20
CA PHE A 7 -17.87 -6.62 4.69
C PHE A 7 -17.03 -7.54 3.81
N TYR A 8 -16.82 -7.15 2.55
CA TYR A 8 -16.12 -7.94 1.55
C TYR A 8 -14.81 -7.30 1.10
N VAL A 9 -13.87 -8.15 0.76
CA VAL A 9 -12.62 -7.77 0.10
C VAL A 9 -12.52 -8.41 -1.28
N ARG A 10 -11.84 -7.72 -2.20
CA ARG A 10 -11.43 -8.27 -3.51
C ARG A 10 -9.92 -8.25 -3.59
N VAL A 11 -9.34 -9.42 -3.78
CA VAL A 11 -7.91 -9.57 -3.97
C VAL A 11 -7.66 -9.79 -5.46
N ASP A 12 -6.78 -8.99 -6.07
CA ASP A 12 -6.38 -9.07 -7.49
C ASP A 12 -7.56 -9.14 -8.48
N ARG A 13 -8.57 -8.27 -8.28
CA ARG A 13 -9.80 -8.20 -9.12
C ARG A 13 -10.63 -9.50 -9.17
N THR A 14 -10.42 -10.40 -8.23
CA THR A 14 -11.20 -11.64 -8.12
C THR A 14 -12.63 -11.38 -7.64
N ARG A 15 -13.41 -12.45 -7.51
CA ARG A 15 -14.72 -12.38 -6.85
C ARG A 15 -14.55 -11.96 -5.40
N LYS A 16 -15.54 -11.21 -4.90
CA LYS A 16 -15.56 -10.76 -3.51
C LYS A 16 -15.57 -11.95 -2.55
N VAL A 17 -14.80 -11.86 -1.46
CA VAL A 17 -14.79 -12.79 -0.35
C VAL A 17 -15.07 -12.02 0.95
N PRO A 18 -15.69 -12.64 1.99
CA PRO A 18 -15.79 -12.00 3.30
C PRO A 18 -14.42 -11.56 3.80
N VAL A 19 -14.35 -10.39 4.44
CA VAL A 19 -13.08 -9.85 4.93
C VAL A 19 -12.43 -10.76 5.97
N THR A 20 -13.24 -11.51 6.73
CA THR A 20 -12.79 -12.47 7.74
C THR A 20 -11.91 -13.57 7.15
N VAL A 21 -12.17 -14.03 5.92
CA VAL A 21 -11.30 -14.97 5.21
C VAL A 21 -9.88 -14.42 5.01
N LEU A 22 -9.78 -13.15 4.62
CA LEU A 22 -8.47 -12.49 4.49
C LEU A 22 -7.78 -12.34 5.84
N ILE A 23 -8.51 -11.92 6.88
CA ILE A 23 -7.95 -11.76 8.23
C ILE A 23 -7.42 -13.09 8.76
N ARG A 24 -8.15 -14.19 8.56
CA ARG A 24 -7.67 -15.54 8.91
C ARG A 24 -6.41 -15.91 8.14
N ALA A 25 -6.38 -15.65 6.85
CA ALA A 25 -5.21 -15.90 5.99
C ALA A 25 -3.97 -15.06 6.39
N LEU A 26 -4.15 -13.95 7.12
CA LEU A 26 -3.07 -13.13 7.67
C LEU A 26 -2.55 -13.63 9.02
N GLY A 27 -3.16 -14.66 9.61
CA GLY A 27 -2.68 -15.31 10.83
C GLY A 27 -3.63 -15.27 12.04
N PHE A 28 -4.81 -14.63 11.91
CA PHE A 28 -5.83 -14.59 12.98
C PHE A 28 -6.91 -15.64 12.68
N GLY A 29 -6.66 -16.88 13.12
CA GLY A 29 -7.44 -18.04 12.70
C GLY A 29 -8.85 -18.11 13.26
N THR A 30 -9.06 -17.74 14.51
CA THR A 30 -10.34 -17.92 15.21
C THR A 30 -11.18 -16.64 15.24
N ASN A 31 -12.50 -16.78 15.39
CA ASN A 31 -13.39 -15.63 15.57
C ASN A 31 -13.02 -14.80 16.81
N ALA A 32 -12.57 -15.47 17.87
CA ALA A 32 -12.17 -14.81 19.11
C ALA A 32 -10.95 -13.90 18.89
N GLU A 33 -9.92 -14.39 18.20
CA GLU A 33 -8.73 -13.58 17.86
C GLU A 33 -9.08 -12.37 16.98
N ILE A 34 -10.00 -12.54 16.03
CA ILE A 34 -10.45 -11.44 15.17
C ILE A 34 -11.22 -10.39 16.00
N LEU A 35 -12.10 -10.81 16.90
CA LEU A 35 -12.82 -9.89 17.78
C LEU A 35 -11.90 -9.23 18.81
N GLU A 36 -10.91 -9.95 19.33
CA GLU A 36 -9.89 -9.36 20.19
C GLU A 36 -9.09 -8.29 19.45
N LEU A 37 -8.73 -8.54 18.19
CA LEU A 37 -7.95 -7.59 17.36
C LEU A 37 -8.74 -6.32 17.03
N PHE A 38 -9.98 -6.46 16.53
CA PHE A 38 -10.74 -5.32 16.01
C PHE A 38 -11.75 -4.72 16.99
N GLY A 39 -12.11 -5.46 18.04
CA GLY A 39 -13.28 -5.20 18.86
C GLY A 39 -14.55 -5.83 18.28
N GLU A 40 -15.65 -5.70 18.99
CA GLU A 40 -16.97 -6.19 18.54
C GLU A 40 -17.56 -5.24 17.50
N GLU A 41 -17.32 -5.55 16.22
CA GLU A 41 -17.79 -4.80 15.07
C GLU A 41 -18.99 -5.51 14.41
N SER A 42 -20.11 -4.80 14.21
CA SER A 42 -21.32 -5.35 13.58
C SER A 42 -21.04 -5.93 12.20
N LYS A 43 -20.21 -5.27 11.42
CA LYS A 43 -19.80 -5.71 10.08
C LYS A 43 -18.97 -7.00 10.09
N LEU A 44 -18.15 -7.21 11.13
CA LEU A 44 -17.41 -8.45 11.32
C LEU A 44 -18.34 -9.58 11.73
N LEU A 45 -19.26 -9.31 12.66
CA LEU A 45 -20.27 -10.30 13.11
C LEU A 45 -21.13 -10.77 11.94
N ALA A 46 -21.59 -9.84 11.09
CA ALA A 46 -22.32 -10.18 9.87
C ALA A 46 -21.45 -10.98 8.88
N SER A 47 -20.15 -10.67 8.80
CA SER A 47 -19.21 -11.33 7.90
C SER A 47 -18.91 -12.77 8.33
N PHE A 48 -18.87 -13.08 9.62
CA PHE A 48 -18.72 -14.45 10.11
C PHE A 48 -19.85 -15.37 9.63
N GLY A 49 -21.07 -14.87 9.51
CA GLY A 49 -22.20 -15.65 9.00
C GLY A 49 -22.10 -16.04 7.52
N LYS A 50 -21.20 -15.41 6.75
CA LYS A 50 -20.92 -15.71 5.34
C LYS A 50 -19.56 -16.36 5.11
N ASP A 51 -18.72 -16.41 6.13
CA ASP A 51 -17.43 -17.04 6.11
C ASP A 51 -17.59 -18.57 6.25
N THR A 52 -16.99 -19.32 5.37
CA THR A 52 -16.98 -20.79 5.37
C THR A 52 -15.70 -21.36 5.97
N SER A 53 -14.78 -20.51 6.38
CA SER A 53 -13.50 -20.89 6.98
C SER A 53 -13.55 -20.74 8.50
N ASP A 54 -12.96 -21.66 9.23
CA ASP A 54 -12.96 -21.68 10.70
C ASP A 54 -11.58 -21.44 11.32
N ASN A 55 -10.52 -21.57 10.50
CA ASN A 55 -9.14 -21.47 10.98
C ASN A 55 -8.22 -20.83 9.92
N TYR A 56 -6.94 -20.65 10.26
CA TYR A 56 -5.92 -20.09 9.39
C TYR A 56 -5.76 -20.83 8.07
N GLN A 57 -5.71 -22.17 8.12
CA GLN A 57 -5.50 -23.00 6.93
C GLN A 57 -6.70 -22.92 5.98
N ASP A 58 -7.91 -22.99 6.51
CA ASP A 58 -9.13 -22.88 5.71
C ASP A 58 -9.25 -21.50 5.05
N GLY A 59 -8.89 -20.43 5.79
CA GLY A 59 -8.85 -19.06 5.27
C GLY A 59 -7.87 -18.92 4.10
N LEU A 60 -6.66 -19.49 4.23
CA LEU A 60 -5.67 -19.53 3.15
C LEU A 60 -6.17 -20.28 1.92
N LEU A 61 -6.74 -21.47 2.12
CA LEU A 61 -7.22 -22.32 1.02
C LEU A 61 -8.42 -21.68 0.29
N GLU A 62 -9.35 -21.09 1.05
CA GLU A 62 -10.49 -20.38 0.43
C GLU A 62 -10.04 -19.18 -0.39
N LEU A 63 -9.08 -18.40 0.13
CA LEU A 63 -8.50 -17.28 -0.60
C LEU A 63 -7.75 -17.76 -1.86
N TYR A 64 -6.94 -18.83 -1.76
CA TYR A 64 -6.22 -19.42 -2.87
C TYR A 64 -7.17 -19.91 -3.97
N LYS A 65 -8.25 -20.60 -3.61
CA LYS A 65 -9.29 -21.07 -4.53
C LYS A 65 -9.94 -19.93 -5.32
N LYS A 66 -10.08 -18.74 -4.70
CA LYS A 66 -10.63 -17.56 -5.39
C LYS A 66 -9.62 -16.91 -6.34
N ILE A 67 -8.34 -16.89 -5.96
CA ILE A 67 -7.28 -16.28 -6.79
C ILE A 67 -6.91 -17.21 -7.96
N ARG A 68 -6.82 -18.53 -7.69
CA ARG A 68 -6.41 -19.55 -8.67
C ARG A 68 -7.44 -20.69 -8.76
N PRO A 69 -8.57 -20.45 -9.41
CA PRO A 69 -9.59 -21.48 -9.55
C PRO A 69 -9.07 -22.64 -10.42
N GLY A 70 -9.29 -23.88 -9.93
CA GLY A 70 -8.91 -25.09 -10.66
C GLY A 70 -7.52 -25.65 -10.37
N GLU A 71 -6.69 -24.98 -9.60
CA GLU A 71 -5.41 -25.54 -9.13
C GLU A 71 -5.59 -26.45 -7.90
N PRO A 72 -4.71 -27.44 -7.69
CA PRO A 72 -4.72 -28.27 -6.49
C PRO A 72 -4.54 -27.43 -5.23
N LEU A 73 -5.35 -27.70 -4.22
CA LEU A 73 -5.29 -26.97 -2.95
C LEU A 73 -4.14 -27.51 -2.09
N SER A 74 -3.20 -26.63 -1.73
CA SER A 74 -2.10 -26.89 -0.81
C SER A 74 -1.88 -25.67 0.07
N VAL A 75 -1.74 -25.87 1.35
CA VAL A 75 -1.48 -24.79 2.34
C VAL A 75 -0.17 -24.07 2.01
N ASP A 76 0.90 -24.82 1.72
CA ASP A 76 2.22 -24.26 1.39
C ASP A 76 2.17 -23.39 0.11
N SER A 77 1.43 -23.87 -0.90
CA SER A 77 1.24 -23.09 -2.15
C SER A 77 0.41 -21.83 -1.92
N ALA A 78 -0.61 -21.91 -1.07
CA ALA A 78 -1.45 -20.77 -0.72
C ALA A 78 -0.68 -19.71 0.08
N GLU A 79 0.11 -20.12 1.07
CA GLU A 79 0.97 -19.25 1.85
C GLU A 79 2.06 -18.59 0.98
N SER A 80 2.73 -19.37 0.14
CA SER A 80 3.72 -18.86 -0.81
C SER A 80 3.10 -17.84 -1.78
N LEU A 81 1.88 -18.08 -2.27
CA LEU A 81 1.17 -17.15 -3.14
C LEU A 81 0.86 -15.85 -2.40
N LEU A 82 0.28 -15.92 -1.20
CA LEU A 82 -0.07 -14.75 -0.39
C LEU A 82 1.17 -13.90 -0.09
N ASN A 83 2.25 -14.55 0.38
CA ASN A 83 3.51 -13.87 0.65
C ASN A 83 4.10 -13.21 -0.59
N SER A 84 4.07 -13.87 -1.73
CA SER A 84 4.57 -13.31 -2.98
C SER A 84 3.72 -12.17 -3.53
N MET A 85 2.41 -12.15 -3.25
CA MET A 85 1.51 -11.10 -3.73
C MET A 85 1.62 -9.81 -2.94
N PHE A 86 1.69 -9.89 -1.61
CA PHE A 86 1.62 -8.71 -0.74
C PHE A 86 2.96 -8.32 -0.12
N PHE A 87 3.78 -9.29 0.25
CA PHE A 87 4.94 -9.08 1.12
C PHE A 87 6.28 -9.23 0.40
N ASP A 88 6.30 -9.62 -0.86
CA ASP A 88 7.55 -9.68 -1.64
C ASP A 88 7.87 -8.32 -2.25
N PRO A 89 8.96 -7.64 -1.81
CA PRO A 89 9.36 -6.34 -2.32
C PRO A 89 9.75 -6.35 -3.81
N ARG A 90 10.01 -7.53 -4.39
CA ARG A 90 10.31 -7.67 -5.81
C ARG A 90 9.07 -7.60 -6.68
N ARG A 91 7.91 -7.98 -6.15
CA ARG A 91 6.64 -8.04 -6.88
C ARG A 91 5.72 -6.87 -6.57
N TYR A 92 5.72 -6.43 -5.32
CA TYR A 92 4.86 -5.35 -4.87
C TYR A 92 5.69 -4.12 -4.50
N ASP A 93 5.51 -3.03 -5.21
CA ASP A 93 6.22 -1.78 -4.96
C ASP A 93 5.23 -0.62 -4.92
N LEU A 94 5.00 -0.10 -3.72
CA LEU A 94 4.17 1.08 -3.48
C LEU A 94 4.82 2.37 -3.99
N ALA A 95 6.13 2.37 -4.25
CA ALA A 95 6.97 3.55 -4.40
C ALA A 95 6.89 4.50 -3.18
N LYS A 96 7.66 5.58 -3.20
CA LYS A 96 7.60 6.60 -2.13
C LYS A 96 6.22 7.21 -1.95
N VAL A 97 5.54 7.50 -3.06
CA VAL A 97 4.22 8.15 -3.05
C VAL A 97 3.16 7.25 -2.43
N GLY A 98 3.16 5.95 -2.76
CA GLY A 98 2.22 4.99 -2.18
C GLY A 98 2.45 4.81 -0.68
N ARG A 99 3.69 4.63 -0.25
CA ARG A 99 4.03 4.51 1.18
C ARG A 99 3.66 5.78 1.94
N TYR A 100 3.96 6.96 1.40
CA TYR A 100 3.57 8.22 2.01
C TYR A 100 2.03 8.35 2.18
N LYS A 101 1.25 7.95 1.15
CA LYS A 101 -0.22 8.00 1.22
C LYS A 101 -0.78 7.02 2.25
N PHE A 102 -0.26 5.79 2.32
CA PHE A 102 -0.63 4.84 3.36
C PHE A 102 -0.34 5.40 4.75
N ASN A 103 0.87 5.88 4.99
CA ASN A 103 1.26 6.45 6.27
C ASN A 103 0.41 7.66 6.64
N LYS A 104 0.17 8.58 5.71
CA LYS A 104 -0.70 9.74 5.93
C LYS A 104 -2.12 9.34 6.31
N LYS A 105 -2.67 8.29 5.67
CA LYS A 105 -4.06 7.86 5.89
C LYS A 105 -4.23 7.07 7.18
N LEU A 106 -3.27 6.18 7.50
CA LEU A 106 -3.35 5.25 8.63
C LEU A 106 -2.71 5.78 9.92
N SER A 107 -1.93 6.86 9.84
CA SER A 107 -1.24 7.47 10.97
C SER A 107 -2.20 7.95 12.06
N PHE A 108 -1.89 7.66 13.31
CA PHE A 108 -2.63 8.14 14.49
C PHE A 108 -2.68 9.66 14.55
N LYS A 109 -1.61 10.34 14.15
CA LYS A 109 -1.54 11.81 14.06
C LYS A 109 -2.76 12.44 13.38
N TYR A 110 -3.32 11.77 12.37
CA TYR A 110 -4.47 12.29 11.62
C TYR A 110 -5.79 11.62 12.01
N ARG A 111 -5.76 10.33 12.38
CA ARG A 111 -6.97 9.58 12.73
C ARG A 111 -7.49 9.90 14.12
N LEU A 112 -6.60 10.12 15.08
CA LEU A 112 -6.96 10.39 16.48
C LEU A 112 -7.13 11.87 16.78
N ASN A 113 -6.72 12.75 15.90
CA ASN A 113 -6.86 14.19 16.10
C ASN A 113 -8.33 14.60 16.24
N GLY A 114 -8.70 15.16 17.38
CA GLY A 114 -10.06 15.58 17.71
C GLY A 114 -10.94 14.49 18.32
N GLN A 115 -10.46 13.24 18.40
CA GLN A 115 -11.15 12.12 19.07
C GLN A 115 -10.96 12.18 20.58
N ILE A 116 -11.89 11.58 21.30
CA ILE A 116 -11.87 11.45 22.76
C ILE A 116 -11.47 10.01 23.10
N LEU A 117 -10.53 9.84 24.02
CA LEU A 117 -10.09 8.52 24.46
C LEU A 117 -11.17 7.86 25.35
N ALA A 118 -11.47 6.60 25.05
CA ALA A 118 -12.35 5.77 25.85
C ALA A 118 -11.63 5.05 27.00
N GLU A 119 -10.33 4.84 26.85
CA GLU A 119 -9.47 4.15 27.82
C GLU A 119 -8.09 4.83 27.89
N ASP A 120 -7.38 4.59 29.00
CA ASP A 120 -6.01 5.10 29.16
C ASP A 120 -5.09 4.48 28.11
N VAL A 121 -4.22 5.31 27.55
CA VAL A 121 -3.18 4.86 26.62
C VAL A 121 -1.87 4.73 27.35
N VAL A 122 -1.35 3.51 27.40
CA VAL A 122 -0.12 3.16 28.10
C VAL A 122 0.96 2.82 27.08
N ASP A 123 2.17 3.32 27.30
CA ASP A 123 3.35 2.90 26.55
C ASP A 123 3.66 1.43 26.89
N THR A 124 3.66 0.57 25.87
CA THR A 124 3.89 -0.85 26.04
C THR A 124 5.32 -1.19 26.47
N THR A 125 6.27 -0.27 26.29
CA THR A 125 7.69 -0.47 26.62
C THR A 125 8.02 0.02 28.02
N THR A 126 7.50 1.18 28.41
CA THR A 126 7.84 1.82 29.70
C THR A 126 6.76 1.62 30.76
N GLY A 127 5.53 1.33 30.37
CA GLY A 127 4.37 1.26 31.28
C GLY A 127 3.85 2.63 31.71
N GLU A 128 4.34 3.72 31.14
CA GLU A 128 3.91 5.09 31.42
C GLU A 128 2.56 5.39 30.75
N ILE A 129 1.67 6.11 31.45
CA ILE A 129 0.42 6.59 30.88
C ILE A 129 0.72 7.78 29.96
N LEU A 130 0.51 7.63 28.67
CA LEU A 130 0.71 8.66 27.64
C LEU A 130 -0.46 9.65 27.58
N ALA A 131 -1.68 9.16 27.81
CA ALA A 131 -2.89 9.95 27.86
C ALA A 131 -3.98 9.20 28.64
N GLU A 132 -4.76 9.94 29.44
CA GLU A 132 -5.85 9.39 30.26
C GLU A 132 -7.17 9.31 29.48
N ALA A 133 -8.03 8.39 29.90
CA ALA A 133 -9.41 8.26 29.38
C ALA A 133 -10.17 9.60 29.50
N GLY A 134 -11.05 9.88 28.55
CA GLY A 134 -11.80 11.14 28.47
C GLY A 134 -11.00 12.34 27.91
N THR A 135 -9.71 12.17 27.65
CA THR A 135 -8.90 13.24 27.05
C THR A 135 -9.21 13.39 25.57
N LYS A 136 -9.48 14.62 25.14
CA LYS A 136 -9.60 14.94 23.72
C LYS A 136 -8.20 15.12 23.15
N LEU A 137 -7.85 14.28 22.20
CA LEU A 137 -6.54 14.29 21.56
C LEU A 137 -6.38 15.43 20.56
N ASP A 138 -5.28 16.12 20.66
CA ASP A 138 -4.78 17.01 19.62
C ASP A 138 -3.76 16.27 18.74
N LYS A 139 -3.25 16.96 17.75
CA LYS A 139 -2.30 16.40 16.78
C LYS A 139 -0.95 16.04 17.40
N GLU A 140 -0.53 16.76 18.44
CA GLU A 140 0.73 16.54 19.12
C GLU A 140 0.66 15.32 20.05
N SER A 141 -0.40 15.21 20.84
CA SER A 141 -0.67 14.04 21.69
C SER A 141 -0.84 12.76 20.85
N ALA A 142 -1.57 12.85 19.74
CA ALA A 142 -1.72 11.72 18.81
C ALA A 142 -0.37 11.30 18.19
N MET A 143 0.53 12.24 17.92
CA MET A 143 1.88 11.93 17.42
C MET A 143 2.75 11.28 18.49
N ARG A 144 2.64 11.72 19.76
CA ARG A 144 3.33 11.06 20.89
C ARG A 144 2.91 9.60 21.03
N ILE A 145 1.60 9.32 20.97
CA ILE A 145 1.06 7.96 21.01
C ILE A 145 1.57 7.12 19.82
N GLN A 146 1.60 7.71 18.62
CA GLN A 146 2.15 7.05 17.44
C GLN A 146 3.62 6.69 17.61
N ASN A 147 4.44 7.63 18.11
CA ASN A 147 5.87 7.44 18.27
C ASN A 147 6.21 6.46 19.42
N ALA A 148 5.31 6.27 20.38
CA ALA A 148 5.43 5.22 21.38
C ALA A 148 5.09 3.82 20.83
N ALA A 149 4.82 3.70 19.52
CA ALA A 149 4.49 2.44 18.84
C ALA A 149 3.33 1.65 19.47
N VAL A 150 2.34 2.38 20.02
CA VAL A 150 1.14 1.75 20.60
C VAL A 150 0.36 1.04 19.49
N PRO A 151 0.04 -0.27 19.64
CA PRO A 151 -0.58 -1.03 18.56
C PRO A 151 -2.04 -0.65 18.29
N PHE A 152 -2.75 -0.20 19.31
CA PHE A 152 -4.16 0.24 19.20
C PHE A 152 -4.53 1.25 20.28
N VAL A 153 -5.59 1.99 20.03
CA VAL A 153 -6.17 2.96 20.95
C VAL A 153 -7.69 2.80 20.95
N TRP A 154 -8.32 2.91 22.13
CA TRP A 154 -9.78 2.96 22.24
C TRP A 154 -10.26 4.40 22.23
N VAL A 155 -11.19 4.72 21.34
CA VAL A 155 -11.82 6.05 21.25
C VAL A 155 -13.32 5.95 21.45
N ASP A 156 -13.93 7.02 21.95
CA ASP A 156 -15.36 7.13 22.07
C ASP A 156 -15.99 7.37 20.70
N GLY A 157 -16.80 6.45 20.25
CA GLY A 157 -17.63 6.62 19.06
C GLY A 157 -19.05 7.09 19.43
N PRO A 158 -19.90 7.37 18.40
CA PRO A 158 -21.27 7.86 18.63
C PRO A 158 -22.13 6.90 19.47
N ASP A 159 -21.99 5.60 19.22
CA ASP A 159 -22.83 4.57 19.86
C ASP A 159 -22.05 3.63 20.77
N ARG A 160 -20.74 3.53 20.57
CA ARG A 160 -19.87 2.58 21.29
C ARG A 160 -18.41 2.98 21.22
N LYS A 161 -17.58 2.35 22.08
CA LYS A 161 -16.13 2.46 21.98
C LYS A 161 -15.64 1.80 20.70
N GLN A 162 -14.63 2.41 20.07
CA GLN A 162 -14.03 1.94 18.82
C GLN A 162 -12.55 1.69 19.02
N LYS A 163 -12.07 0.54 18.54
CA LYS A 163 -10.67 0.16 18.59
C LYS A 163 -9.96 0.60 17.32
N VAL A 164 -9.10 1.58 17.42
CA VAL A 164 -8.32 2.13 16.29
C VAL A 164 -6.96 1.47 16.25
N LEU A 165 -6.69 0.73 15.16
CA LEU A 165 -5.43 0.00 14.97
C LEU A 165 -4.37 0.90 14.32
N SER A 166 -3.12 0.76 14.79
CA SER A 166 -1.94 1.39 14.19
C SER A 166 -1.42 0.57 13.00
N ASN A 167 -0.75 1.22 12.06
CA ASN A 167 0.06 0.54 11.07
C ASN A 167 1.55 0.44 11.48
N MET A 168 1.85 0.69 12.76
CA MET A 168 3.16 0.57 13.39
C MET A 168 4.27 1.37 12.70
N MET A 169 3.93 2.52 12.12
CA MET A 169 4.88 3.45 11.52
C MET A 169 5.17 4.60 12.49
N VAL A 170 6.44 4.80 12.82
CA VAL A 170 6.92 5.79 13.80
C VAL A 170 7.95 6.74 13.19
N GLU A 171 8.19 7.87 13.83
CA GLU A 171 9.29 8.77 13.49
C GLU A 171 10.60 8.23 14.05
N LEU A 172 11.62 8.07 13.21
CA LEU A 172 12.93 7.55 13.65
C LEU A 172 13.59 8.42 14.72
N SER A 173 13.41 9.74 14.64
CA SER A 173 13.95 10.70 15.61
C SER A 173 13.53 10.47 17.07
N ALA A 174 12.40 9.80 17.29
CA ALA A 174 11.91 9.47 18.63
C ALA A 174 12.66 8.28 19.28
N HIS A 175 13.40 7.50 18.50
CA HIS A 175 13.99 6.23 18.94
C HIS A 175 15.52 6.19 18.84
N VAL A 176 16.15 7.15 18.15
CA VAL A 176 17.59 7.17 17.93
C VAL A 176 18.21 8.47 18.43
N PRO A 177 19.48 8.45 18.89
CA PRO A 177 20.16 9.61 19.43
C PRO A 177 20.83 10.52 18.37
N PHE A 178 20.58 10.27 17.08
CA PHE A 178 21.16 11.02 15.95
C PHE A 178 20.08 11.54 15.00
N ASP A 179 20.42 12.51 14.15
CA ASP A 179 19.50 13.05 13.16
C ASP A 179 19.23 12.00 12.04
N PRO A 180 17.95 11.64 11.79
CA PRO A 180 17.57 10.72 10.71
C PRO A 180 18.07 11.14 9.32
N GLU A 181 18.23 12.46 9.07
CA GLU A 181 18.74 12.96 7.77
C GLU A 181 20.19 12.51 7.51
N GLU A 182 20.99 12.26 8.55
CA GLU A 182 22.37 11.78 8.42
C GLU A 182 22.45 10.35 7.85
N VAL A 183 21.36 9.58 7.97
CA VAL A 183 21.23 8.24 7.37
C VAL A 183 20.35 8.26 6.10
N GLY A 184 19.87 9.44 5.70
CA GLY A 184 19.04 9.63 4.51
C GLY A 184 17.57 9.22 4.69
N ILE A 185 17.07 9.16 5.92
CA ILE A 185 15.69 8.84 6.26
C ILE A 185 14.93 10.13 6.61
N THR A 186 13.88 10.42 5.85
CA THR A 186 12.97 11.54 6.08
C THR A 186 11.51 11.10 6.26
N GLU A 187 11.27 9.81 6.16
CA GLU A 187 9.95 9.18 6.17
C GLU A 187 9.73 8.42 7.48
N LEU A 188 8.47 8.07 7.78
CA LEU A 188 8.16 7.18 8.89
C LEU A 188 8.76 5.80 8.65
N VAL A 189 9.24 5.17 9.72
CA VAL A 189 9.86 3.85 9.70
C VAL A 189 8.96 2.80 10.36
N TYR A 190 9.08 1.56 9.94
CA TYR A 190 8.34 0.42 10.45
C TYR A 190 8.93 -0.03 11.79
N TYR A 191 8.18 0.16 12.88
CA TYR A 191 8.66 -0.07 14.23
C TYR A 191 9.11 -1.50 14.53
N PRO A 192 8.42 -2.59 14.08
CA PRO A 192 8.89 -3.94 14.34
C PRO A 192 10.30 -4.21 13.78
N ALA A 193 10.62 -3.69 12.60
CA ALA A 193 11.99 -3.78 12.06
C ALA A 193 12.97 -2.91 12.85
N LEU A 194 12.54 -1.72 13.27
CA LEU A 194 13.36 -0.83 14.09
C LEU A 194 13.68 -1.46 15.45
N ALA A 195 12.71 -2.06 16.11
CA ALA A 195 12.89 -2.74 17.40
C ALA A 195 13.96 -3.85 17.32
N SER A 196 13.90 -4.68 16.28
CA SER A 196 14.91 -5.72 16.04
C SER A 196 16.31 -5.12 15.85
N ILE A 197 16.42 -4.00 15.13
CA ILE A 197 17.71 -3.31 14.92
C ILE A 197 18.23 -2.71 16.22
N LEU A 198 17.36 -2.14 17.05
CA LEU A 198 17.74 -1.57 18.35
C LEU A 198 18.22 -2.66 19.32
N GLU A 199 17.60 -3.83 19.31
CA GLU A 199 18.02 -4.98 20.11
C GLU A 199 19.39 -5.52 19.66
N GLU A 200 19.63 -5.62 18.36
CA GLU A 200 20.88 -6.15 17.79
C GLU A 200 22.06 -5.19 17.92
N ALA A 201 21.85 -3.91 17.64
CA ALA A 201 22.92 -2.89 17.59
C ALA A 201 23.30 -2.33 18.98
N GLY A 202 22.45 -2.57 20.00
CA GLY A 202 22.67 -2.04 21.35
C GLY A 202 22.65 -0.51 21.40
N THR A 203 23.41 0.07 22.35
CA THR A 203 23.38 1.51 22.68
C THR A 203 24.48 2.34 22.00
N ASP A 204 25.40 1.74 21.25
CA ASP A 204 26.45 2.51 20.55
C ASP A 204 25.88 3.28 19.36
N PRO A 205 25.92 4.62 19.37
CA PRO A 205 25.35 5.43 18.29
C PRO A 205 25.98 5.18 16.92
N LYS A 206 27.24 4.74 16.85
CA LYS A 206 27.93 4.44 15.59
C LYS A 206 27.45 3.13 14.99
N GLU A 207 27.41 2.08 15.80
CA GLU A 207 26.93 0.76 15.37
C GLU A 207 25.46 0.82 14.97
N LEU A 208 24.63 1.54 15.76
CA LEU A 208 23.23 1.77 15.47
C LEU A 208 23.02 2.52 14.14
N LYS A 209 23.82 3.55 13.87
CA LYS A 209 23.75 4.31 12.62
C LYS A 209 24.11 3.46 11.41
N GLU A 210 25.10 2.58 11.52
CA GLU A 210 25.45 1.65 10.44
C GLU A 210 24.41 0.53 10.26
N ALA A 211 23.84 0.04 11.35
CA ALA A 211 22.76 -0.95 11.31
C ALA A 211 21.51 -0.39 10.64
N VAL A 212 21.11 0.84 10.98
CA VAL A 212 20.00 1.56 10.34
C VAL A 212 20.26 1.75 8.84
N ARG A 213 21.47 2.14 8.43
CA ARG A 213 21.82 2.29 7.01
C ARG A 213 21.76 0.97 6.24
N ARG A 214 22.20 -0.13 6.83
CA ARG A 214 22.16 -1.45 6.18
C ARG A 214 20.73 -1.95 5.97
N ASN A 215 19.85 -1.67 6.92
CA ASN A 215 18.47 -2.19 6.94
C ASN A 215 17.41 -1.15 6.51
N ILE A 216 17.80 -0.14 5.75
CA ILE A 216 16.89 0.95 5.32
C ILE A 216 15.69 0.43 4.53
N HIS A 217 15.84 -0.68 3.80
CA HIS A 217 14.78 -1.29 3.00
C HIS A 217 13.71 -1.99 3.85
N ASP A 218 14.10 -2.48 5.03
CA ASP A 218 13.18 -3.12 5.98
C ASP A 218 12.50 -2.06 6.85
N LEU A 219 13.23 -0.98 7.17
CA LEU A 219 12.69 0.18 7.89
C LEU A 219 11.65 0.95 7.08
N ILE A 220 11.85 1.08 5.76
CA ILE A 220 10.90 1.73 4.86
C ILE A 220 10.45 0.70 3.83
N PRO A 221 9.51 -0.22 4.21
CA PRO A 221 9.08 -1.28 3.33
C PRO A 221 8.32 -0.69 2.12
N LYS A 222 8.77 -1.05 0.93
CA LYS A 222 8.11 -0.68 -0.34
C LYS A 222 6.91 -1.58 -0.64
N HIS A 223 6.78 -2.68 0.04
CA HIS A 223 5.64 -3.60 -0.01
C HIS A 223 4.62 -3.25 1.09
N ILE A 224 3.44 -3.84 1.01
CA ILE A 224 2.42 -3.74 2.07
C ILE A 224 2.86 -4.59 3.26
N THR A 225 2.62 -4.11 4.49
CA THR A 225 2.78 -4.88 5.72
C THR A 225 1.45 -5.48 6.17
N LYS A 226 1.48 -6.46 7.09
CA LYS A 226 0.25 -7.01 7.70
C LYS A 226 -0.54 -5.92 8.42
N GLU A 227 0.16 -5.10 9.15
CA GLU A 227 -0.40 -3.98 9.93
C GLU A 227 -1.06 -2.94 9.01
N ASP A 228 -0.50 -2.66 7.84
CA ASP A 228 -1.14 -1.80 6.84
C ASP A 228 -2.50 -2.36 6.40
N ILE A 229 -2.59 -3.69 6.14
CA ILE A 229 -3.84 -4.33 5.72
C ILE A 229 -4.86 -4.27 6.86
N LEU A 230 -4.47 -4.65 8.06
CA LEU A 230 -5.35 -4.67 9.23
C LEU A 230 -5.83 -3.26 9.58
N ALA A 231 -4.94 -2.28 9.62
CA ALA A 231 -5.28 -0.88 9.85
C ALA A 231 -6.17 -0.30 8.74
N SER A 232 -5.99 -0.73 7.47
CA SER A 232 -6.86 -0.32 6.36
C SER A 232 -8.26 -0.90 6.48
N ILE A 233 -8.40 -2.16 6.88
CA ILE A 233 -9.70 -2.78 7.15
C ILE A 233 -10.40 -2.03 8.28
N ASN A 234 -9.71 -1.82 9.39
CA ASN A 234 -10.19 -1.07 10.54
C ASN A 234 -10.62 0.36 10.17
N TYR A 235 -9.80 1.06 9.38
CA TYR A 235 -10.11 2.39 8.87
C TYR A 235 -11.43 2.42 8.07
N ASN A 236 -11.60 1.45 7.16
CA ASN A 236 -12.80 1.37 6.32
C ASN A 236 -14.08 1.05 7.12
N MET A 237 -13.96 0.25 8.19
CA MET A 237 -15.11 -0.03 9.06
C MET A 237 -15.57 1.21 9.82
N HIS A 238 -14.64 2.06 10.23
CA HIS A 238 -14.93 3.24 11.05
C HIS A 238 -15.27 4.51 10.26
N LEU A 239 -15.25 4.47 8.91
CA LEU A 239 -15.59 5.64 8.10
C LEU A 239 -17.01 6.15 8.35
N GLU A 240 -17.97 5.26 8.58
CA GLU A 240 -19.36 5.62 8.88
C GLU A 240 -19.51 6.22 10.28
N GLU A 241 -18.60 5.89 11.20
CA GLU A 241 -18.59 6.31 12.60
C GLU A 241 -17.69 7.55 12.82
N GLN A 242 -17.29 8.23 11.74
CA GLN A 242 -16.53 9.49 11.75
C GLN A 242 -15.09 9.38 12.31
N VAL A 243 -14.55 8.19 12.45
CA VAL A 243 -13.11 7.99 12.74
C VAL A 243 -12.35 7.81 11.43
N GLY A 244 -12.08 8.91 10.78
CA GLY A 244 -11.48 8.99 9.45
C GLY A 244 -12.40 9.72 8.47
N ASN A 245 -11.85 10.02 7.28
CA ASN A 245 -12.57 10.73 6.23
C ASN A 245 -12.46 9.98 4.91
N ALA A 246 -13.56 9.90 4.16
CA ALA A 246 -13.54 9.45 2.79
C ALA A 246 -12.74 10.45 1.92
N ASP A 247 -11.95 9.91 0.98
CA ASP A 247 -11.23 10.76 0.05
C ASP A 247 -12.09 11.06 -1.16
N ASP A 248 -11.98 12.30 -1.65
CA ASP A 248 -12.48 12.67 -2.95
C ASP A 248 -11.51 12.13 -4.02
N ILE A 249 -11.95 11.15 -4.81
CA ILE A 249 -11.14 10.43 -5.79
C ILE A 249 -10.72 11.37 -6.94
N ASP A 250 -11.56 12.34 -7.31
CA ASP A 250 -11.33 13.23 -8.43
C ASP A 250 -10.50 14.46 -8.07
N HIS A 251 -10.28 14.69 -6.77
CA HIS A 251 -9.39 15.73 -6.28
C HIS A 251 -7.97 15.53 -6.79
N LEU A 252 -7.36 16.54 -7.42
CA LEU A 252 -6.00 16.43 -7.99
C LEU A 252 -4.89 16.13 -6.96
N GLY A 253 -5.14 16.31 -5.68
CA GLY A 253 -4.28 15.81 -4.60
C GLY A 253 -4.23 14.28 -4.49
N ASN A 254 -5.26 13.58 -4.97
CA ASN A 254 -5.36 12.11 -4.98
C ASN A 254 -5.11 11.51 -6.37
N ARG A 255 -5.19 12.33 -7.40
CA ARG A 255 -5.02 11.96 -8.79
C ARG A 255 -3.69 12.52 -9.30
N ARG A 256 -2.64 11.70 -9.27
CA ARG A 256 -1.30 12.15 -9.64
C ARG A 256 -0.98 11.90 -11.12
N ILE A 257 -0.15 12.74 -11.67
CA ILE A 257 0.39 12.59 -13.02
C ILE A 257 1.62 11.68 -12.96
N ARG A 258 1.69 10.71 -13.87
CA ARG A 258 2.88 9.89 -14.10
C ARG A 258 3.63 10.40 -15.33
N ALA A 259 4.85 10.84 -15.12
CA ALA A 259 5.72 11.28 -16.20
C ALA A 259 6.33 10.07 -16.94
N VAL A 260 6.92 10.34 -18.11
CA VAL A 260 7.55 9.30 -18.95
C VAL A 260 8.65 8.52 -18.22
N GLY A 261 9.40 9.18 -17.32
CA GLY A 261 10.46 8.53 -16.55
C GLY A 261 9.96 7.39 -15.68
N GLU A 262 8.82 7.57 -15.00
CA GLU A 262 8.20 6.52 -14.19
C GLU A 262 7.68 5.35 -15.05
N LEU A 263 7.09 5.65 -16.18
CA LEU A 263 6.60 4.63 -17.12
C LEU A 263 7.76 3.81 -17.70
N LEU A 264 8.87 4.46 -18.06
CA LEU A 264 10.08 3.79 -18.51
C LEU A 264 10.72 2.95 -17.39
N GLN A 265 10.77 3.44 -16.16
CA GLN A 265 11.29 2.68 -15.03
C GLN A 265 10.54 1.36 -14.87
N ASN A 266 9.21 1.37 -15.01
CA ASN A 266 8.41 0.16 -14.93
C ASN A 266 8.74 -0.82 -16.07
N GLN A 267 8.95 -0.33 -17.29
CA GLN A 267 9.37 -1.17 -18.42
C GLN A 267 10.78 -1.74 -18.23
N TYR A 268 11.71 -0.94 -17.72
CA TYR A 268 13.03 -1.43 -17.35
C TYR A 268 12.97 -2.53 -16.30
N ARG A 269 12.16 -2.37 -15.27
CA ARG A 269 11.96 -3.39 -14.24
C ARG A 269 11.45 -4.71 -14.82
N ILE A 270 10.48 -4.65 -15.73
CA ILE A 270 9.97 -5.83 -16.44
C ILE A 270 11.08 -6.49 -17.27
N GLY A 271 11.85 -5.68 -18.01
CA GLY A 271 12.95 -6.16 -18.83
C GLY A 271 14.05 -6.83 -18.00
N LEU A 272 14.44 -6.21 -16.88
CA LEU A 272 15.44 -6.75 -15.94
C LEU A 272 14.95 -8.04 -15.27
N SER A 273 13.70 -8.10 -14.85
CA SER A 273 13.12 -9.30 -14.26
C SER A 273 13.07 -10.49 -15.23
N ARG A 274 12.75 -10.21 -16.51
CA ARG A 274 12.84 -11.22 -17.58
C ARG A 274 14.29 -11.67 -17.81
N MET A 275 15.24 -10.75 -17.77
CA MET A 275 16.68 -11.06 -17.90
C MET A 275 17.18 -11.89 -16.72
N GLU A 276 16.84 -11.52 -15.49
CA GLU A 276 17.19 -12.28 -14.28
C GLU A 276 16.72 -13.75 -14.38
N ARG A 277 15.48 -13.95 -14.82
CA ARG A 277 14.94 -15.31 -15.00
C ARG A 277 15.76 -16.13 -15.98
N VAL A 278 16.14 -15.54 -17.13
CA VAL A 278 16.96 -16.21 -18.13
C VAL A 278 18.36 -16.51 -17.61
N VAL A 279 18.96 -15.58 -16.86
CA VAL A 279 20.28 -15.80 -16.22
C VAL A 279 20.21 -16.94 -15.22
N ARG A 280 19.20 -16.96 -14.36
CA ARG A 280 19.00 -18.03 -13.38
C ARG A 280 18.81 -19.40 -14.04
N GLU A 281 18.03 -19.48 -15.10
CA GLU A 281 17.84 -20.69 -15.89
C GLU A 281 19.17 -21.18 -16.51
N ARG A 282 19.97 -20.28 -17.08
CA ARG A 282 21.28 -20.62 -17.62
C ARG A 282 22.27 -21.10 -16.57
N MET A 283 22.26 -20.48 -15.40
CA MET A 283 23.12 -20.91 -14.27
C MET A 283 22.79 -22.33 -13.78
N THR A 284 21.54 -22.78 -13.91
CA THR A 284 21.14 -24.14 -13.53
C THR A 284 21.40 -25.18 -14.61
N THR A 285 21.46 -24.78 -15.88
CA THR A 285 21.56 -25.72 -17.03
C THR A 285 22.94 -25.81 -17.66
N GLN A 286 23.84 -24.86 -17.40
CA GLN A 286 25.18 -24.85 -17.97
C GLN A 286 26.23 -25.35 -17.00
N ASP A 287 27.28 -26.03 -17.51
CA ASP A 287 28.43 -26.43 -16.72
C ASP A 287 29.16 -25.23 -16.12
N MET A 288 29.54 -25.35 -14.85
CA MET A 288 30.19 -24.24 -14.12
C MET A 288 31.60 -23.89 -14.61
N ASP A 289 32.26 -24.81 -15.32
CA ASP A 289 33.60 -24.61 -15.84
C ASP A 289 33.59 -23.67 -17.06
N GLY A 290 34.14 -22.47 -16.85
CA GLY A 290 34.30 -21.47 -17.95
C GLY A 290 33.14 -20.48 -18.11
N ILE A 291 32.18 -20.44 -17.20
CA ILE A 291 31.09 -19.44 -17.23
C ILE A 291 31.64 -18.05 -16.91
N THR A 292 31.35 -17.10 -17.79
CA THR A 292 31.62 -15.68 -17.57
C THR A 292 30.30 -14.88 -17.42
N PRO A 293 30.28 -13.77 -16.68
CA PRO A 293 29.10 -12.90 -16.62
C PRO A 293 28.57 -12.48 -17.99
N GLN A 294 29.45 -12.30 -18.96
CA GLN A 294 29.10 -11.93 -20.34
C GLN A 294 28.34 -13.03 -21.10
N SER A 295 28.65 -14.31 -20.82
CA SER A 295 27.94 -15.44 -21.44
C SER A 295 26.54 -15.66 -20.86
N LEU A 296 26.35 -15.27 -19.59
CA LEU A 296 25.07 -15.42 -18.89
C LEU A 296 24.11 -14.29 -19.21
N ILE A 297 24.60 -13.04 -19.28
CA ILE A 297 23.78 -11.86 -19.42
C ILE A 297 23.34 -11.69 -20.89
N ASN A 298 22.02 -11.56 -21.08
CA ASN A 298 21.43 -11.26 -22.37
C ASN A 298 20.60 -9.98 -22.28
N ILE A 299 21.00 -8.94 -23.01
CA ILE A 299 20.31 -7.64 -23.00
C ILE A 299 19.02 -7.61 -23.82
N LYS A 300 18.75 -8.62 -24.66
CA LYS A 300 17.57 -8.66 -25.54
C LYS A 300 16.24 -8.44 -24.83
N PRO A 301 15.96 -9.06 -23.64
CA PRO A 301 14.71 -8.83 -22.92
C PRO A 301 14.49 -7.38 -22.51
N VAL A 302 15.56 -6.67 -22.10
CA VAL A 302 15.49 -5.25 -21.73
C VAL A 302 15.24 -4.39 -22.95
N THR A 303 15.98 -4.62 -24.03
CA THR A 303 15.81 -3.90 -25.31
C THR A 303 14.41 -4.13 -25.88
N ALA A 304 13.88 -5.36 -25.79
CA ALA A 304 12.54 -5.68 -26.24
C ALA A 304 11.47 -4.93 -25.44
N ALA A 305 11.59 -4.87 -24.10
CA ALA A 305 10.65 -4.15 -23.24
C ALA A 305 10.63 -2.63 -23.54
N VAL A 306 11.79 -2.02 -23.77
CA VAL A 306 11.87 -0.60 -24.13
C VAL A 306 11.27 -0.36 -25.53
N LYS A 307 11.58 -1.21 -26.51
CA LYS A 307 10.98 -1.12 -27.86
C LYS A 307 9.47 -1.32 -27.83
N GLU A 308 8.97 -2.23 -27.03
CA GLU A 308 7.54 -2.45 -26.81
C GLU A 308 6.85 -1.19 -26.32
N PHE A 309 7.45 -0.49 -25.34
CA PHE A 309 6.90 0.76 -24.82
C PHE A 309 6.80 1.83 -25.90
N PHE A 310 7.89 2.13 -26.62
CA PHE A 310 7.88 3.19 -27.63
C PHE A 310 7.12 2.83 -28.90
N GLY A 311 6.99 1.56 -29.23
CA GLY A 311 6.35 1.10 -30.47
C GLY A 311 4.85 0.78 -30.33
N SER A 312 4.40 0.38 -29.14
CA SER A 312 3.01 -0.12 -28.96
C SER A 312 2.26 0.47 -27.78
N SER A 313 2.88 1.31 -26.96
CA SER A 313 2.18 1.97 -25.87
C SER A 313 1.19 3.00 -26.39
N GLN A 314 -0.02 3.02 -25.81
CA GLN A 314 -1.03 4.03 -26.11
C GLN A 314 -0.56 5.47 -25.81
N LEU A 315 0.38 5.62 -24.90
CA LEU A 315 0.93 6.93 -24.49
C LEU A 315 2.10 7.40 -25.36
N SER A 316 2.72 6.50 -26.14
CA SER A 316 3.73 6.84 -27.13
C SER A 316 3.04 7.09 -28.45
N GLN A 317 2.96 8.37 -28.86
CA GLN A 317 2.20 8.80 -30.02
C GLN A 317 3.08 9.56 -31.00
N PHE A 318 2.68 9.59 -32.29
CA PHE A 318 3.26 10.51 -33.25
C PHE A 318 2.99 11.94 -32.80
N MET A 319 4.03 12.76 -32.82
CA MET A 319 3.93 14.16 -32.43
C MET A 319 3.25 14.99 -33.52
N ASP A 320 2.29 15.82 -33.11
CA ASP A 320 1.71 16.83 -34.00
C ASP A 320 2.78 17.89 -34.30
N GLN A 321 3.22 18.00 -35.53
CA GLN A 321 4.33 18.87 -35.98
C GLN A 321 3.91 19.87 -37.05
N ASN A 322 2.64 20.26 -37.09
CA ASN A 322 2.16 21.24 -38.08
C ASN A 322 2.75 22.65 -37.88
N ASN A 323 2.92 23.02 -36.61
CA ASN A 323 3.54 24.26 -36.16
C ASN A 323 4.12 24.11 -34.75
N PRO A 324 4.96 25.04 -34.26
CA PRO A 324 5.56 24.94 -32.94
C PRO A 324 4.53 24.91 -31.79
N LEU A 325 3.39 25.58 -31.94
CA LEU A 325 2.33 25.57 -30.92
C LEU A 325 1.67 24.19 -30.81
N ALA A 326 1.42 23.53 -31.94
CA ALA A 326 0.88 22.16 -31.96
C ALA A 326 1.81 21.16 -31.24
N GLU A 327 3.11 21.29 -31.45
CA GLU A 327 4.11 20.49 -30.73
C GLU A 327 4.07 20.74 -29.23
N LEU A 328 4.02 22.00 -28.81
CA LEU A 328 3.96 22.38 -27.40
C LEU A 328 2.71 21.84 -26.71
N THR A 329 1.53 22.02 -27.30
CA THR A 329 0.27 21.55 -26.76
C THR A 329 0.22 20.04 -26.68
N HIS A 330 0.73 19.32 -27.67
CA HIS A 330 0.82 17.86 -27.65
C HIS A 330 1.73 17.34 -26.52
N LYS A 331 2.87 17.97 -26.29
CA LYS A 331 3.80 17.62 -25.21
C LYS A 331 3.22 17.86 -23.81
N ARG A 332 2.31 18.81 -23.67
CA ARG A 332 1.63 19.16 -22.39
C ARG A 332 0.33 18.40 -22.16
N ARG A 333 -0.11 17.57 -23.10
CA ARG A 333 -1.37 16.82 -23.01
C ARG A 333 -1.29 15.77 -21.91
N LEU A 334 -2.36 15.70 -21.09
CA LEU A 334 -2.53 14.70 -20.05
C LEU A 334 -3.56 13.66 -20.51
N SER A 335 -3.36 12.40 -20.17
CA SER A 335 -4.29 11.33 -20.48
C SER A 335 -4.60 10.50 -19.24
N ALA A 336 -5.88 10.24 -19.01
CA ALA A 336 -6.35 9.31 -17.99
C ALA A 336 -6.30 7.84 -18.44
N LEU A 337 -6.02 7.60 -19.73
CA LEU A 337 -5.97 6.29 -20.36
C LEU A 337 -4.58 5.66 -20.26
N GLY A 338 -4.47 4.39 -20.62
CA GLY A 338 -3.20 3.68 -20.72
C GLY A 338 -2.86 2.81 -19.52
N PRO A 339 -1.64 2.30 -19.43
CA PRO A 339 -1.23 1.37 -18.37
C PRO A 339 -1.40 1.96 -16.97
N GLY A 340 -2.21 1.28 -16.14
CA GLY A 340 -2.54 1.74 -14.79
C GLY A 340 -3.54 2.92 -14.72
N GLY A 341 -4.11 3.32 -15.86
CA GLY A 341 -5.18 4.30 -15.97
C GLY A 341 -6.56 3.66 -16.13
N LEU A 342 -7.50 4.47 -16.60
CA LEU A 342 -8.88 4.07 -16.85
C LEU A 342 -9.07 3.45 -18.24
N SER A 343 -10.10 2.63 -18.40
CA SER A 343 -10.60 2.24 -19.72
C SER A 343 -11.79 3.12 -20.10
N ARG A 344 -11.97 3.40 -21.38
CA ARG A 344 -13.08 4.23 -21.91
C ARG A 344 -14.44 3.74 -21.45
N ASP A 345 -14.66 2.45 -21.50
CA ASP A 345 -15.95 1.80 -21.20
C ASP A 345 -16.28 1.78 -19.70
N ARG A 346 -15.26 1.92 -18.84
CA ARG A 346 -15.41 1.90 -17.38
C ARG A 346 -15.36 3.28 -16.74
N ALA A 347 -15.05 4.31 -17.51
CA ALA A 347 -15.01 5.68 -17.03
C ALA A 347 -16.44 6.26 -16.98
N GLY A 348 -16.97 6.48 -15.78
CA GLY A 348 -18.24 7.15 -15.56
C GLY A 348 -18.21 8.65 -15.84
N PHE A 349 -19.33 9.32 -15.68
CA PHE A 349 -19.45 10.76 -15.88
C PHE A 349 -18.60 11.55 -14.87
N GLU A 350 -18.56 11.12 -13.62
CA GLU A 350 -17.84 11.83 -12.53
C GLU A 350 -16.36 12.05 -12.86
N VAL A 351 -15.69 11.02 -13.42
CA VAL A 351 -14.26 11.10 -13.78
C VAL A 351 -14.01 12.01 -14.98
N ARG A 352 -15.02 12.22 -15.83
CA ARG A 352 -14.95 13.03 -17.05
C ARG A 352 -15.28 14.50 -16.79
N ASP A 353 -15.92 14.79 -15.68
CA ASP A 353 -16.29 16.15 -15.28
C ASP A 353 -15.09 16.97 -14.80
N VAL A 354 -15.27 18.29 -14.86
CA VAL A 354 -14.30 19.24 -14.34
C VAL A 354 -14.47 19.37 -12.83
N HIS A 355 -13.40 19.05 -12.11
CA HIS A 355 -13.36 19.22 -10.68
C HIS A 355 -12.85 20.62 -10.30
N TYR A 356 -13.29 21.19 -9.19
CA TYR A 356 -12.86 22.54 -8.78
C TYR A 356 -11.32 22.66 -8.61
N THR A 357 -10.61 21.56 -8.30
CA THR A 357 -9.14 21.54 -8.21
C THR A 357 -8.45 21.70 -9.56
N HIS A 358 -9.17 21.62 -10.68
CA HIS A 358 -8.62 21.90 -12.03
C HIS A 358 -8.29 23.38 -12.21
N TYR A 359 -8.87 24.26 -11.40
CA TYR A 359 -8.63 25.71 -11.50
C TYR A 359 -7.13 26.04 -11.39
N GLY A 360 -6.63 26.75 -12.39
CA GLY A 360 -5.21 27.09 -12.49
C GLY A 360 -4.24 25.94 -12.81
N ARG A 361 -4.76 24.73 -13.12
CA ARG A 361 -3.94 23.53 -13.36
C ARG A 361 -4.26 22.82 -14.67
N MET A 362 -5.53 22.54 -14.92
CA MET A 362 -6.00 21.84 -16.13
C MET A 362 -7.03 22.70 -16.87
N CYS A 363 -6.87 22.80 -18.18
CA CYS A 363 -7.83 23.53 -19.03
C CYS A 363 -9.17 22.78 -19.05
N PRO A 364 -10.29 23.43 -18.69
CA PRO A 364 -11.59 22.78 -18.69
C PRO A 364 -12.23 22.66 -20.07
N ILE A 365 -11.65 23.32 -21.09
CA ILE A 365 -12.22 23.42 -22.44
C ILE A 365 -11.49 22.51 -23.42
N GLU A 366 -10.17 22.39 -23.31
CA GLU A 366 -9.35 21.60 -24.25
C GLU A 366 -9.47 20.10 -23.95
N THR A 367 -10.46 19.47 -24.56
CA THR A 367 -10.73 18.03 -24.49
C THR A 367 -11.25 17.54 -25.84
N PRO A 368 -10.96 16.30 -26.26
CA PRO A 368 -11.51 15.76 -27.51
C PRO A 368 -13.01 15.55 -27.41
N GLU A 369 -13.68 15.62 -28.56
CA GLU A 369 -15.07 15.18 -28.70
C GLU A 369 -15.15 13.65 -28.81
N GLY A 370 -16.28 13.09 -28.37
CA GLY A 370 -16.56 11.66 -28.52
C GLY A 370 -16.14 10.80 -27.30
N PRO A 371 -15.73 9.53 -27.51
CA PRO A 371 -15.55 8.57 -26.43
C PRO A 371 -14.45 8.94 -25.41
N ASN A 372 -13.55 9.82 -25.77
CA ASN A 372 -12.42 10.27 -24.93
C ASN A 372 -12.69 11.59 -24.20
N ILE A 373 -13.88 12.13 -24.27
CA ILE A 373 -14.22 13.41 -23.62
C ILE A 373 -13.91 13.32 -22.12
N GLY A 374 -13.23 14.32 -21.58
CA GLY A 374 -12.84 14.38 -20.17
C GLY A 374 -11.74 13.39 -19.74
N LEU A 375 -11.22 12.55 -20.65
CA LEU A 375 -10.15 11.59 -20.36
C LEU A 375 -8.80 12.00 -20.95
N ILE A 376 -8.80 12.96 -21.85
CA ILE A 376 -7.60 13.55 -22.45
C ILE A 376 -7.74 15.07 -22.40
#